data_4a542af535c50ba17fedbfb193fa8896
#
_entry.id   4a542af535c50ba17fedbfb193fa8896
#
_cell.length_a   1.000
_cell.length_b   1.000
_cell.length_c   1.000
_cell.angle_alpha   90.00
_cell.angle_beta   90.00
_cell.angle_gamma   90.00
#
_symmetry.space_group_name_H-M   'P 1'
#
loop_
_entity.id
_entity.type
_entity.pdbx_description
1 polymer ?
#
loop_
_entity_poly.entity_id
_entity_poly.type
_entity_poly.pdbx_seq_one_letter_code
_entity_poly.pdbx_strand_id
1 'polypeptide(L)'
;MLSSVTAKDKKKFIQWFLNHYRLKKRESVWILNYLVNHMDILEHVHFVRDVKYCPRGVMISSRCSEKIPFRFYKNHLVTTDAEKTFHDIRLNKQESLFIQLNFHQANQSSYYAAVLEENPFLPDDYYVTKDDKQITVDLLDQLLRDQKKERLLGEIDQALDTGNQSKFIELTRELEKLMNKS
;
A
#
# COMPACT_ATOMS: atom_id res chain seq x y z
N MET A 1 -9.70 -2.98 23.02
CA MET A 1 -10.82 -2.67 22.12
C MET A 1 -10.41 -1.51 21.24
N LEU A 2 -10.28 -1.74 19.95
CA LEU A 2 -10.18 -0.66 18.98
C LEU A 2 -11.55 0.02 18.97
N SER A 3 -11.64 1.25 19.49
CA SER A 3 -12.86 2.03 19.44
C SER A 3 -13.20 2.29 17.98
N SER A 4 -14.36 1.85 17.53
CA SER A 4 -14.83 2.15 16.18
C SER A 4 -14.91 3.66 15.99
N VAL A 5 -14.36 4.16 14.88
CA VAL A 5 -14.38 5.59 14.55
C VAL A 5 -15.84 6.02 14.33
N THR A 6 -16.31 6.97 15.13
CA THR A 6 -17.70 7.42 15.05
C THR A 6 -17.91 8.48 13.97
N ALA A 7 -19.16 8.64 13.50
CA ALA A 7 -19.49 9.71 12.56
C ALA A 7 -19.21 11.12 13.14
N LYS A 8 -19.28 11.27 14.46
CA LYS A 8 -18.92 12.52 15.16
C LYS A 8 -17.42 12.82 15.05
N ASP A 9 -16.58 11.80 15.17
CA ASP A 9 -15.13 11.94 15.03
C ASP A 9 -14.75 12.31 13.60
N LYS A 10 -15.36 11.64 12.63
CA LYS A 10 -15.21 11.94 11.18
C LYS A 10 -15.63 13.38 10.87
N LYS A 11 -16.75 13.85 11.42
CA LYS A 11 -17.23 15.23 11.28
C LYS A 11 -16.20 16.24 11.83
N LYS A 12 -15.74 16.06 13.06
CA LYS A 12 -14.74 16.92 13.70
C LYS A 12 -13.45 16.97 12.88
N PHE A 13 -13.01 15.83 12.40
CA PHE A 13 -11.82 15.73 11.56
C PHE A 13 -11.98 16.50 10.24
N ILE A 14 -13.08 16.32 9.51
CA ILE A 14 -13.32 17.04 8.24
C ILE A 14 -13.36 18.56 8.49
N GLN A 15 -14.02 19.02 9.54
CA GLN A 15 -14.06 20.43 9.90
C GLN A 15 -12.66 20.97 10.21
N TRP A 16 -11.87 20.23 11.01
CA TRP A 16 -10.48 20.59 11.26
C TRP A 16 -9.67 20.65 9.97
N PHE A 17 -9.79 19.64 9.11
CA PHE A 17 -9.07 19.55 7.84
C PHE A 17 -9.38 20.70 6.91
N LEU A 18 -10.65 21.06 6.72
CA LEU A 18 -11.07 22.18 5.89
C LEU A 18 -10.64 23.55 6.43
N ASN A 19 -10.46 23.66 7.74
CA ASN A 19 -9.95 24.88 8.37
C ASN A 19 -8.42 25.05 8.22
N HIS A 20 -7.69 23.96 8.07
CA HIS A 20 -6.21 23.99 8.04
C HIS A 20 -5.64 23.82 6.63
N TYR A 21 -6.36 23.21 5.71
CA TYR A 21 -5.87 22.91 4.38
C TYR A 21 -6.79 23.43 3.28
N ARG A 22 -6.18 23.96 2.21
CA ARG A 22 -6.89 24.36 1.00
C ARG A 22 -6.80 23.24 -0.02
N LEU A 23 -7.93 22.83 -0.56
CA LEU A 23 -8.01 21.78 -1.58
C LEU A 23 -7.62 22.31 -2.96
N LYS A 24 -7.03 21.43 -3.77
CA LYS A 24 -6.68 21.76 -5.17
C LYS A 24 -7.91 21.94 -6.04
N LYS A 25 -8.98 21.17 -5.78
CA LYS A 25 -10.23 21.20 -6.54
C LYS A 25 -11.35 21.77 -5.66
N ARG A 26 -12.04 22.79 -6.16
CA ARG A 26 -13.10 23.49 -5.41
C ARG A 26 -14.29 22.58 -5.06
N GLU A 27 -14.66 21.72 -6.01
CA GLU A 27 -15.76 20.77 -5.86
C GLU A 27 -15.51 19.74 -4.75
N SER A 28 -14.26 19.45 -4.44
CA SER A 28 -13.90 18.59 -3.31
C SER A 28 -14.33 19.20 -1.96
N VAL A 29 -14.30 20.53 -1.85
CA VAL A 29 -14.80 21.24 -0.66
C VAL A 29 -16.30 21.02 -0.51
N TRP A 30 -17.07 21.04 -1.61
CA TRP A 30 -18.51 20.78 -1.59
C TRP A 30 -18.82 19.37 -1.11
N ILE A 31 -18.07 18.37 -1.59
CA ILE A 31 -18.21 16.97 -1.16
C ILE A 31 -18.00 16.85 0.35
N LEU A 32 -16.89 17.38 0.87
CA LEU A 32 -16.57 17.29 2.30
C LEU A 32 -17.59 18.06 3.16
N ASN A 33 -17.99 19.27 2.76
CA ASN A 33 -19.04 20.01 3.46
C ASN A 33 -20.38 19.30 3.45
N TYR A 34 -20.73 18.67 2.35
CA TYR A 34 -21.96 17.88 2.25
C TYR A 34 -21.94 16.72 3.24
N LEU A 35 -20.84 16.00 3.34
CA LEU A 35 -20.67 14.91 4.30
C LEU A 35 -20.76 15.38 5.76
N VAL A 36 -20.18 16.53 6.08
CA VAL A 36 -20.26 17.14 7.43
C VAL A 36 -21.69 17.42 7.85
N ASN A 37 -22.57 17.77 6.90
CA ASN A 37 -23.97 18.09 7.14
C ASN A 37 -24.92 16.88 7.07
N HIS A 38 -24.41 15.70 6.72
CA HIS A 38 -25.20 14.48 6.55
C HIS A 38 -24.57 13.33 7.36
N MET A 39 -24.94 13.27 8.63
CA MET A 39 -24.42 12.25 9.57
C MET A 39 -24.77 10.82 9.15
N ASP A 40 -25.95 10.63 8.54
CA ASP A 40 -26.40 9.37 7.96
C ASP A 40 -25.42 8.83 6.90
N ILE A 41 -24.87 9.71 6.08
CA ILE A 41 -23.86 9.34 5.08
C ILE A 41 -22.49 9.11 5.74
N LEU A 42 -22.12 9.94 6.73
CA LEU A 42 -20.83 9.80 7.43
C LEU A 42 -20.65 8.47 8.16
N GLU A 43 -21.74 7.83 8.58
CA GLU A 43 -21.70 6.49 9.15
C GLU A 43 -21.14 5.45 8.16
N HIS A 44 -21.34 5.67 6.86
CA HIS A 44 -20.87 4.81 5.78
C HIS A 44 -19.56 5.30 5.14
N VAL A 45 -18.96 6.38 5.64
CA VAL A 45 -17.67 6.92 5.17
C VAL A 45 -16.54 6.32 5.97
N HIS A 46 -15.49 5.87 5.27
CA HIS A 46 -14.29 5.29 5.87
C HIS A 46 -13.05 6.03 5.36
N PHE A 47 -12.27 6.62 6.26
CA PHE A 47 -10.97 7.19 5.92
C PHE A 47 -9.92 6.09 5.89
N VAL A 48 -9.33 5.88 4.73
CA VAL A 48 -8.34 4.80 4.52
C VAL A 48 -7.14 5.31 3.72
N ARG A 49 -6.08 4.55 3.74
CA ARG A 49 -4.94 4.74 2.84
C ARG A 49 -5.20 3.98 1.54
N ASP A 50 -4.83 4.61 0.42
CA ASP A 50 -4.81 4.03 -0.92
C ASP A 50 -6.17 3.49 -1.42
N VAL A 51 -7.11 4.39 -1.66
CA VAL A 51 -8.48 4.10 -2.11
C VAL A 51 -8.58 3.46 -3.49
N LYS A 52 -7.50 3.39 -4.26
CA LYS A 52 -7.53 2.79 -5.61
C LYS A 52 -7.95 1.32 -5.61
N TYR A 53 -7.78 0.62 -4.48
CA TYR A 53 -8.18 -0.77 -4.32
C TYR A 53 -9.63 -0.93 -3.82
N CYS A 54 -10.26 0.16 -3.38
CA CYS A 54 -11.61 0.12 -2.87
C CYS A 54 -12.65 0.08 -4.00
N PRO A 55 -13.80 -0.59 -3.77
CA PRO A 55 -14.88 -0.65 -4.78
C PRO A 55 -15.51 0.72 -5.05
N ARG A 56 -15.50 1.64 -4.07
CA ARG A 56 -16.00 3.00 -4.19
C ARG A 56 -15.14 3.94 -3.34
N GLY A 57 -14.19 4.61 -3.99
CA GLY A 57 -13.18 5.42 -3.30
C GLY A 57 -13.00 6.80 -3.91
N VAL A 58 -12.77 7.79 -3.07
CA VAL A 58 -12.46 9.17 -3.45
C VAL A 58 -11.10 9.56 -2.93
N MET A 59 -10.24 10.02 -3.81
CA MET A 59 -8.97 10.63 -3.44
C MET A 59 -9.06 12.15 -3.61
N ILE A 60 -8.76 12.87 -2.54
CA ILE A 60 -8.79 14.33 -2.49
C ILE A 60 -7.43 14.83 -2.03
N SER A 61 -6.86 15.79 -2.75
CA SER A 61 -5.56 16.37 -2.42
C SER A 61 -5.65 17.84 -2.10
N SER A 62 -4.94 18.24 -1.04
CA SER A 62 -4.73 19.63 -0.70
C SER A 62 -3.65 20.26 -1.59
N ARG A 63 -3.58 21.60 -1.60
CA ARG A 63 -2.59 22.35 -2.39
C ARG A 63 -1.14 22.08 -1.96
N CYS A 64 -0.92 21.71 -0.71
CA CYS A 64 0.40 21.38 -0.18
C CYS A 64 0.86 19.94 -0.52
N SER A 65 0.05 19.16 -1.20
CA SER A 65 0.40 17.82 -1.68
C SER A 65 0.82 17.84 -3.14
N GLU A 66 1.80 17.02 -3.53
CA GLU A 66 2.20 16.84 -4.93
C GLU A 66 1.28 15.89 -5.70
N LYS A 67 0.37 15.21 -5.00
CA LYS A 67 -0.56 14.27 -5.60
C LYS A 67 -1.57 14.95 -6.53
N ILE A 68 -2.19 14.17 -7.41
CA ILE A 68 -3.25 14.66 -8.30
C ILE A 68 -4.42 15.26 -7.51
N PRO A 69 -5.11 16.27 -8.06
CA PRO A 69 -6.12 17.03 -7.31
C PRO A 69 -7.28 16.21 -6.79
N PHE A 70 -7.80 15.30 -7.62
CA PHE A 70 -9.00 14.54 -7.34
C PHE A 70 -9.08 13.29 -8.21
N ARG A 71 -9.57 12.19 -7.64
CA ARG A 71 -9.90 10.99 -8.39
C ARG A 71 -11.00 10.20 -7.67
N PHE A 72 -11.95 9.69 -8.44
CA PHE A 72 -13.00 8.81 -7.97
C PHE A 72 -12.87 7.44 -8.61
N TYR A 73 -12.97 6.41 -7.81
CA TYR A 73 -12.94 5.01 -8.21
C TYR A 73 -14.28 4.38 -7.88
N LYS A 74 -14.95 3.80 -8.87
CA LYS A 74 -16.16 3.00 -8.64
C LYS A 74 -16.09 1.73 -9.48
N ASN A 75 -15.90 0.59 -8.81
CA ASN A 75 -15.61 -0.69 -9.44
C ASN A 75 -14.37 -0.58 -10.36
N HIS A 76 -14.56 -0.70 -11.68
CA HIS A 76 -13.47 -0.56 -12.66
C HIS A 76 -13.43 0.82 -13.33
N LEU A 77 -14.33 1.71 -12.93
CA LEU A 77 -14.40 3.07 -13.49
C LEU A 77 -13.54 4.03 -12.67
N VAL A 78 -12.75 4.86 -13.37
CA VAL A 78 -11.93 5.90 -12.76
C VAL A 78 -12.27 7.23 -13.42
N THR A 79 -12.57 8.25 -12.63
CA THR A 79 -12.88 9.60 -13.14
C THR A 79 -12.25 10.70 -12.29
N THR A 80 -11.99 11.83 -12.90
CA THR A 80 -11.57 13.08 -12.24
C THR A 80 -12.70 14.10 -12.12
N ASP A 81 -13.91 13.70 -12.52
CA ASP A 81 -15.10 14.54 -12.49
C ASP A 81 -15.73 14.54 -11.09
N ALA A 82 -15.45 15.61 -10.35
CA ALA A 82 -15.92 15.75 -8.96
C ALA A 82 -17.43 16.05 -8.88
N GLU A 83 -18.04 16.65 -9.91
CA GLU A 83 -19.50 16.90 -9.93
C GLU A 83 -20.26 15.58 -10.07
N LYS A 84 -19.84 14.71 -10.97
CA LYS A 84 -20.43 13.36 -11.11
C LYS A 84 -20.26 12.56 -9.82
N THR A 85 -19.10 12.66 -9.17
CA THR A 85 -18.85 12.02 -7.88
C THR A 85 -19.78 12.54 -6.80
N PHE A 86 -20.00 13.86 -6.75
CA PHE A 86 -20.94 14.46 -5.81
C PHE A 86 -22.37 13.97 -6.02
N HIS A 87 -22.82 13.83 -7.27
CA HIS A 87 -24.11 13.25 -7.58
C HIS A 87 -24.20 11.78 -7.19
N ASP A 88 -23.14 10.99 -7.40
CA ASP A 88 -23.10 9.59 -6.98
C ASP A 88 -23.24 9.44 -5.46
N ILE A 89 -22.56 10.29 -4.69
CA ILE A 89 -22.62 10.28 -3.23
C ILE A 89 -24.05 10.61 -2.75
N ARG A 90 -24.72 11.59 -3.37
CA ARG A 90 -26.07 11.99 -3.02
C ARG A 90 -27.13 10.92 -3.33
N LEU A 91 -26.94 10.17 -4.40
CA LEU A 91 -27.87 9.14 -4.84
C LEU A 91 -27.71 7.82 -4.09
N ASN A 92 -26.48 7.49 -3.69
CA ASN A 92 -26.11 6.20 -3.11
C ASN A 92 -25.65 6.37 -1.63
N LYS A 93 -26.52 6.93 -0.80
CA LYS A 93 -26.21 7.31 0.60
C LYS A 93 -25.88 6.14 1.51
N GLN A 94 -26.40 4.96 1.21
CA GLN A 94 -26.23 3.75 2.02
C GLN A 94 -25.00 2.91 1.62
N GLU A 95 -24.36 3.25 0.50
CA GLU A 95 -23.17 2.55 0.06
C GLU A 95 -21.93 3.07 0.78
N SER A 96 -21.06 2.16 1.22
CA SER A 96 -19.78 2.52 1.82
C SER A 96 -18.93 3.36 0.87
N LEU A 97 -18.40 4.46 1.38
CA LEU A 97 -17.54 5.38 0.66
C LEU A 97 -16.18 5.45 1.36
N PHE A 98 -15.13 5.11 0.65
CA PHE A 98 -13.76 5.17 1.16
C PHE A 98 -13.11 6.48 0.71
N ILE A 99 -12.47 7.19 1.63
CA ILE A 99 -11.85 8.50 1.34
C ILE A 99 -10.38 8.48 1.73
N GLN A 100 -9.54 8.89 0.80
CA GLN A 100 -8.14 9.17 1.01
C GLN A 100 -7.89 10.67 0.90
N LEU A 101 -7.27 11.26 1.93
CA LEU A 101 -6.85 12.65 1.93
C LEU A 101 -5.33 12.73 1.81
N ASN A 102 -4.86 13.53 0.87
CA ASN A 102 -3.44 13.79 0.66
C ASN A 102 -3.12 15.23 1.05
N PHE A 103 -2.28 15.40 2.07
CA PHE A 103 -1.81 16.69 2.55
C PHE A 103 -0.42 16.56 3.16
N HIS A 104 0.25 17.68 3.38
CA HIS A 104 1.60 17.68 3.93
C HIS A 104 1.65 16.99 5.30
N GLN A 105 2.57 16.05 5.46
CA GLN A 105 2.75 15.25 6.68
C GLN A 105 1.50 14.47 7.14
N ALA A 106 0.66 14.03 6.20
CA ALA A 106 -0.53 13.24 6.50
C ALA A 106 -0.24 12.00 7.37
N ASN A 107 0.91 11.36 7.14
CA ASN A 107 1.34 10.17 7.90
C ASN A 107 1.75 10.50 9.35
N GLN A 108 2.03 11.76 9.66
CA GLN A 108 2.43 12.23 10.99
C GLN A 108 1.30 12.95 11.72
N SER A 109 0.16 13.14 11.07
CA SER A 109 -1.00 13.83 11.66
C SER A 109 -1.73 12.92 12.64
N SER A 110 -1.74 13.31 13.92
CA SER A 110 -2.51 12.62 14.96
C SER A 110 -4.03 12.73 14.73
N TYR A 111 -4.49 13.84 14.16
CA TYR A 111 -5.90 14.04 13.80
C TYR A 111 -6.35 13.08 12.71
N TYR A 112 -5.50 12.88 11.69
CA TYR A 112 -5.81 11.93 10.62
C TYR A 112 -5.72 10.49 11.12
N ALA A 113 -4.68 10.16 11.89
CA ALA A 113 -4.53 8.85 12.49
C ALA A 113 -5.73 8.43 13.36
N ALA A 114 -6.36 9.40 14.04
CA ALA A 114 -7.52 9.14 14.90
C ALA A 114 -8.79 8.70 14.14
N VAL A 115 -8.88 9.01 12.85
CA VAL A 115 -10.04 8.65 11.99
C VAL A 115 -9.68 7.65 10.90
N LEU A 116 -8.41 7.32 10.71
CA LEU A 116 -7.98 6.31 9.76
C LEU A 116 -8.45 4.92 10.19
N GLU A 117 -9.11 4.25 9.26
CA GLU A 117 -9.54 2.86 9.40
C GLU A 117 -8.66 1.96 8.54
N GLU A 118 -8.62 0.68 8.85
CA GLU A 118 -7.93 -0.31 8.04
C GLU A 118 -8.62 -0.49 6.70
N ASN A 119 -7.83 -0.55 5.62
CA ASN A 119 -8.38 -0.77 4.28
C ASN A 119 -8.43 -2.28 3.98
N PRO A 120 -9.62 -2.90 3.97
CA PRO A 120 -9.74 -4.34 3.78
C PRO A 120 -9.49 -4.81 2.34
N PHE A 121 -9.32 -3.87 1.40
CA PHE A 121 -9.14 -4.15 -0.02
C PHE A 121 -7.67 -4.06 -0.48
N LEU A 122 -6.74 -3.82 0.46
CA LEU A 122 -5.31 -3.81 0.13
C LEU A 122 -4.84 -5.22 -0.25
N PRO A 123 -3.97 -5.36 -1.26
CA PRO A 123 -3.30 -6.62 -1.55
C PRO A 123 -2.48 -7.12 -0.36
N ASP A 124 -2.34 -8.43 -0.21
CA ASP A 124 -1.59 -9.05 0.89
C ASP A 124 -0.12 -8.58 0.94
N ASP A 125 0.45 -8.24 -0.22
CA ASP A 125 1.82 -7.76 -0.36
C ASP A 125 1.97 -6.23 -0.37
N TYR A 126 0.90 -5.49 -0.03
CA TYR A 126 0.88 -4.03 -0.12
C TYR A 126 1.99 -3.34 0.70
N TYR A 127 2.25 -3.85 1.90
CA TYR A 127 3.26 -3.30 2.80
C TYR A 127 4.69 -3.79 2.49
N VAL A 128 4.83 -4.74 1.57
CA VAL A 128 6.14 -5.25 1.14
C VAL A 128 6.73 -4.29 0.13
N THR A 129 7.79 -3.59 0.48
CA THR A 129 8.47 -2.66 -0.41
C THR A 129 9.22 -3.40 -1.53
N LYS A 130 9.58 -2.68 -2.61
CA LYS A 130 10.45 -3.24 -3.65
C LYS A 130 11.80 -3.67 -3.08
N ASP A 131 12.32 -2.90 -2.11
CA ASP A 131 13.58 -3.20 -1.45
C ASP A 131 13.47 -4.48 -0.60
N ASP A 132 12.35 -4.66 0.13
CA ASP A 132 12.09 -5.89 0.88
C ASP A 132 11.99 -7.11 -0.03
N LYS A 133 11.34 -6.97 -1.19
CA LYS A 133 11.25 -8.03 -2.21
C LYS A 133 12.64 -8.36 -2.76
N GLN A 134 13.47 -7.36 -3.05
CA GLN A 134 14.84 -7.58 -3.55
C GLN A 134 15.72 -8.24 -2.50
N ILE A 135 15.67 -7.79 -1.25
CA ILE A 135 16.42 -8.41 -0.14
C ILE A 135 16.02 -9.89 0.02
N THR A 136 14.73 -10.21 -0.11
CA THR A 136 14.26 -11.59 -0.02
C THR A 136 14.79 -12.46 -1.16
N VAL A 137 14.80 -11.93 -2.40
CA VAL A 137 15.38 -12.63 -3.57
C VAL A 137 16.86 -12.84 -3.39
N ASP A 138 17.62 -11.82 -2.99
CA ASP A 138 19.06 -11.89 -2.79
C ASP A 138 19.42 -12.90 -1.69
N LEU A 139 18.65 -12.93 -0.60
CA LEU A 139 18.84 -13.91 0.48
C LEU A 139 18.56 -15.34 0.02
N LEU A 140 17.50 -15.56 -0.77
CA LEU A 140 17.19 -16.87 -1.37
C LEU A 140 18.31 -17.34 -2.29
N ASP A 141 18.81 -16.46 -3.17
CA ASP A 141 19.92 -16.75 -4.07
C ASP A 141 21.20 -17.11 -3.31
N GLN A 142 21.47 -16.43 -2.20
CA GLN A 142 22.59 -16.74 -1.33
C GLN A 142 22.44 -18.10 -0.67
N LEU A 143 21.27 -18.42 -0.11
CA LEU A 143 20.99 -19.71 0.51
C LEU A 143 21.14 -20.87 -0.49
N LEU A 144 20.66 -20.69 -1.72
CA LEU A 144 20.78 -21.68 -2.79
C LEU A 144 22.25 -21.91 -3.19
N ARG A 145 23.04 -20.84 -3.25
CA ARG A 145 24.49 -20.93 -3.50
C ARG A 145 25.22 -21.67 -2.39
N ASP A 146 24.91 -21.35 -1.14
CA ASP A 146 25.52 -21.99 0.02
C ASP A 146 25.17 -23.48 0.07
N GLN A 147 23.91 -23.85 -0.19
CA GLN A 147 23.48 -25.24 -0.27
C GLN A 147 24.19 -26.00 -1.40
N LYS A 148 24.32 -25.37 -2.58
CA LYS A 148 25.05 -25.97 -3.70
C LYS A 148 26.54 -26.16 -3.36
N LYS A 149 27.16 -25.18 -2.69
CA LYS A 149 28.53 -25.25 -2.23
C LYS A 149 28.75 -26.42 -1.26
N GLU A 150 27.88 -26.54 -0.25
CA GLU A 150 27.98 -27.65 0.74
C GLU A 150 27.83 -29.02 0.05
N ARG A 151 26.91 -29.15 -0.90
CA ARG A 151 26.76 -30.38 -1.67
C ARG A 151 28.02 -30.72 -2.47
N LEU A 152 28.61 -29.75 -3.18
CA LEU A 152 29.85 -29.93 -3.95
C LEU A 152 31.00 -30.33 -3.06
N LEU A 153 31.16 -29.73 -1.88
CA LEU A 153 32.20 -30.09 -0.91
C LEU A 153 32.03 -31.52 -0.43
N GLY A 154 30.78 -31.96 -0.12
CA GLY A 154 30.51 -33.35 0.27
C GLY A 154 30.81 -34.36 -0.85
N GLU A 155 30.50 -34.03 -2.11
CA GLU A 155 30.81 -34.87 -3.27
C GLU A 155 32.33 -34.92 -3.56
N ILE A 156 33.07 -33.82 -3.31
CA ILE A 156 34.55 -33.77 -3.40
C ILE A 156 35.16 -34.69 -2.37
N ASP A 157 34.71 -34.61 -1.11
CA ASP A 157 35.19 -35.48 -0.04
C ASP A 157 34.99 -36.96 -0.37
N GLN A 158 33.81 -37.29 -0.90
CA GLN A 158 33.52 -38.65 -1.34
C GLN A 158 34.40 -39.08 -2.51
N ALA A 159 34.71 -38.19 -3.46
CA ALA A 159 35.58 -38.49 -4.57
C ALA A 159 37.02 -38.73 -4.11
N LEU A 160 37.47 -38.02 -3.07
CA LEU A 160 38.78 -38.25 -2.41
C LEU A 160 38.83 -39.61 -1.72
N ASP A 161 37.77 -39.92 -0.92
CA ASP A 161 37.71 -41.19 -0.18
C ASP A 161 37.72 -42.39 -1.10
N THR A 162 37.08 -42.29 -2.26
CA THR A 162 37.01 -43.36 -3.27
C THR A 162 38.18 -43.38 -4.26
N GLY A 163 39.08 -42.37 -4.19
CA GLY A 163 40.23 -42.24 -5.09
C GLY A 163 39.85 -41.90 -6.54
N ASN A 164 38.66 -41.35 -6.77
CA ASN A 164 38.17 -40.99 -8.11
C ASN A 164 38.70 -39.62 -8.54
N GLN A 165 39.90 -39.60 -9.11
CA GLN A 165 40.62 -38.40 -9.50
C GLN A 165 39.87 -37.58 -10.58
N SER A 166 39.25 -38.22 -11.56
CA SER A 166 38.51 -37.52 -12.62
C SER A 166 37.32 -36.76 -12.07
N LYS A 167 36.56 -37.36 -11.18
CA LYS A 167 35.40 -36.74 -10.52
C LYS A 167 35.84 -35.61 -9.59
N PHE A 168 36.92 -35.76 -8.88
CA PHE A 168 37.50 -34.72 -8.03
C PHE A 168 37.85 -33.47 -8.83
N ILE A 169 38.51 -33.60 -9.98
CA ILE A 169 38.88 -32.47 -10.84
C ILE A 169 37.66 -31.76 -11.38
N GLU A 170 36.64 -32.50 -11.82
CA GLU A 170 35.38 -31.95 -12.34
C GLU A 170 34.63 -31.13 -11.28
N LEU A 171 34.45 -31.70 -10.09
CA LEU A 171 33.73 -31.05 -8.97
C LEU A 171 34.48 -29.82 -8.46
N THR A 172 35.80 -29.87 -8.40
CA THR A 172 36.64 -28.72 -8.00
C THR A 172 36.48 -27.57 -8.99
N ARG A 173 36.45 -27.83 -10.29
CA ARG A 173 36.18 -26.79 -11.30
C ARG A 173 34.77 -26.18 -11.17
N GLU A 174 33.78 -27.00 -10.86
CA GLU A 174 32.45 -26.50 -10.64
C GLU A 174 32.36 -25.61 -9.40
N LEU A 175 33.02 -25.99 -8.32
CA LEU A 175 33.13 -25.18 -7.11
C LEU A 175 33.82 -23.84 -7.37
N GLU A 176 34.91 -23.81 -8.10
CA GLU A 176 35.60 -22.59 -8.48
C GLU A 176 34.73 -21.64 -9.31
N LYS A 177 33.96 -22.18 -10.26
CA LYS A 177 33.02 -21.40 -11.07
C LYS A 177 31.90 -20.79 -10.20
N LEU A 178 31.46 -21.51 -9.18
CA LEU A 178 30.48 -21.02 -8.24
C LEU A 178 31.02 -19.87 -7.39
N MET A 179 32.26 -19.97 -6.93
CA MET A 179 32.91 -18.95 -6.11
C MET A 179 33.26 -17.68 -6.89
N ASN A 180 33.61 -17.80 -8.18
CA ASN A 180 33.99 -16.66 -9.03
C ASN A 180 32.80 -15.88 -9.61
N LYS A 181 31.56 -16.33 -9.38
CA LYS A 181 30.31 -15.62 -9.74
C LYS A 181 29.73 -14.76 -8.61
N SER A 182 30.52 -14.58 -7.55
CA SER A 182 30.12 -13.72 -6.42
C SER A 182 30.46 -12.26 -6.70
#